data_ac77c4d4c54520e2f34144a22631d808
#
_entry.id   ac77c4d4c54520e2f34144a22631d808
#
_cell.length_a   1.000
_cell.length_b   1.000
_cell.length_c   1.000
_cell.angle_alpha   90.00
_cell.angle_beta   90.00
_cell.angle_gamma   90.00
#
_symmetry.space_group_name_H-M   'P 1'
#
loop_
_entity.id
_entity.type
_entity.pdbx_description
1 polymer ?
#
loop_
_entity_poly.entity_id
_entity_poly.type
_entity_poly.pdbx_seq_one_letter_code
_entity_poly.pdbx_strand_id
1 'polypeptide(L)'
;LITPTNVMYRDDVDALVENAIAKFGKIDIFVNCAGINLSSKITDYKVDDWDKMVDTNIKGLLYGLNAVLPHFEEQSSGHIVNMASISGFEVNKTSALYSATKSAVLRIVEALEKELARTGIKSTSILPGMVDTPMTEGYDFGDRKKLDPENIADAVIYAVTQPAHVNVNEVIVRPV
;
A
#
# COMPACT_ATOMS: atom_id res chain seq x y z
N LEU A 1 -4.40 19.28 6.43
CA LEU A 1 -5.00 19.29 5.11
C LEU A 1 -5.81 18.01 4.94
N ILE A 2 -7.05 18.14 4.49
CA ILE A 2 -7.89 17.00 4.06
C ILE A 2 -8.23 17.26 2.58
N THR A 3 -7.89 16.30 1.71
CA THR A 3 -8.23 16.32 0.29
C THR A 3 -9.02 15.04 -0.01
N PRO A 4 -10.35 15.14 -0.25
CA PRO A 4 -11.12 13.99 -0.69
C PRO A 4 -10.52 13.43 -1.99
N THR A 5 -10.18 12.15 -1.99
CA THR A 5 -9.45 11.51 -3.10
C THR A 5 -9.98 10.11 -3.33
N ASN A 6 -10.41 9.82 -4.55
CA ASN A 6 -10.66 8.47 -4.99
C ASN A 6 -9.47 7.97 -5.80
N VAL A 7 -8.70 7.03 -5.24
CA VAL A 7 -7.47 6.53 -5.87
C VAL A 7 -7.69 5.79 -7.20
N MET A 8 -8.93 5.47 -7.55
CA MET A 8 -9.29 4.91 -8.86
C MET A 8 -9.18 5.95 -9.99
N TYR A 9 -9.11 7.25 -9.67
CA TYR A 9 -8.99 8.35 -10.61
C TYR A 9 -7.64 9.04 -10.46
N ARG A 10 -6.88 9.05 -11.55
CA ARG A 10 -5.55 9.65 -11.57
C ARG A 10 -5.56 11.12 -11.16
N ASP A 11 -6.50 11.90 -11.72
CA ASP A 11 -6.58 13.35 -11.48
C ASP A 11 -6.81 13.68 -9.99
N ASP A 12 -7.58 12.84 -9.27
CA ASP A 12 -7.77 13.00 -7.82
C ASP A 12 -6.46 12.79 -7.05
N VAL A 13 -5.66 11.81 -7.47
CA VAL A 13 -4.37 11.51 -6.82
C VAL A 13 -3.33 12.58 -7.14
N ASP A 14 -3.28 13.07 -8.38
CA ASP A 14 -2.42 14.18 -8.78
C ASP A 14 -2.76 15.42 -7.94
N ALA A 15 -4.06 15.77 -7.82
CA ALA A 15 -4.52 16.89 -7.01
C ALA A 15 -4.19 16.73 -5.50
N LEU A 16 -4.22 15.51 -4.95
CA LEU A 16 -3.81 15.25 -3.56
C LEU A 16 -2.35 15.66 -3.32
N VAL A 17 -1.46 15.22 -4.21
CA VAL A 17 -0.02 15.49 -4.11
C VAL A 17 0.27 16.97 -4.32
N GLU A 18 -0.32 17.60 -5.35
CA GLU A 18 -0.17 19.03 -5.63
C GLU A 18 -0.65 19.89 -4.46
N ASN A 19 -1.81 19.59 -3.88
CA ASN A 19 -2.35 20.31 -2.72
C ASN A 19 -1.46 20.16 -1.48
N ALA A 20 -0.87 18.98 -1.27
CA ALA A 20 0.06 18.77 -0.16
C ALA A 20 1.33 19.61 -0.34
N ILE A 21 1.92 19.62 -1.52
CA ILE A 21 3.11 20.41 -1.83
C ILE A 21 2.80 21.91 -1.74
N ALA A 22 1.69 22.38 -2.31
CA ALA A 22 1.28 23.77 -2.22
C ALA A 22 1.08 24.24 -0.77
N LYS A 23 0.60 23.35 0.11
CA LYS A 23 0.34 23.67 1.52
C LYS A 23 1.58 23.60 2.40
N PHE A 24 2.45 22.60 2.20
CA PHE A 24 3.54 22.27 3.11
C PHE A 24 4.94 22.47 2.50
N GLY A 25 5.03 22.79 1.22
CA GLY A 25 6.27 23.05 0.47
C GLY A 25 6.94 21.79 -0.06
N LYS A 26 6.76 20.64 0.60
CA LYS A 26 7.33 19.35 0.18
C LYS A 26 6.57 18.16 0.78
N ILE A 27 6.87 16.98 0.26
CA ILE A 27 6.49 15.70 0.85
C ILE A 27 7.79 14.95 1.16
N ASP A 28 7.94 14.40 2.37
CA ASP A 28 9.07 13.55 2.77
C ASP A 28 8.69 12.07 2.75
N ILE A 29 7.44 11.75 3.09
CA ILE A 29 6.94 10.38 3.18
C ILE A 29 5.58 10.31 2.48
N PHE A 30 5.42 9.32 1.61
CA PHE A 30 4.15 9.04 0.93
C PHE A 30 3.69 7.61 1.24
N VAL A 31 2.49 7.48 1.83
CA VAL A 31 1.95 6.18 2.23
C VAL A 31 0.78 5.78 1.32
N ASN A 32 0.99 4.80 0.47
CA ASN A 32 -0.05 4.12 -0.31
C ASN A 32 -0.81 3.15 0.61
N CYS A 33 -1.82 3.65 1.31
CA CYS A 33 -2.62 2.87 2.25
C CYS A 33 -3.97 2.42 1.68
N ALA A 34 -4.48 3.10 0.66
CA ALA A 34 -5.77 2.79 0.06
C ALA A 34 -5.79 1.36 -0.52
N GLY A 35 -6.86 0.64 -0.25
CA GLY A 35 -7.04 -0.72 -0.75
C GLY A 35 -8.38 -1.29 -0.34
N ILE A 36 -8.89 -2.24 -1.12
CA ILE A 36 -10.13 -2.95 -0.84
C ILE A 36 -9.95 -4.46 -0.97
N ASN A 37 -10.78 -5.19 -0.23
CA ASN A 37 -10.90 -6.64 -0.33
C ASN A 37 -12.38 -7.00 -0.54
N LEU A 38 -12.71 -7.46 -1.73
CA LEU A 38 -14.03 -7.94 -2.12
C LEU A 38 -13.92 -9.44 -2.41
N SER A 39 -13.59 -10.21 -1.35
CA SER A 39 -13.32 -11.64 -1.47
C SER A 39 -14.53 -12.43 -1.95
N SER A 40 -14.32 -13.23 -2.99
CA SER A 40 -15.30 -14.16 -3.56
C SER A 40 -14.58 -15.30 -4.26
N LYS A 41 -15.28 -16.39 -4.53
CA LYS A 41 -14.74 -17.44 -5.40
C LYS A 41 -14.70 -16.92 -6.84
N ILE A 42 -13.74 -17.40 -7.63
CA ILE A 42 -13.71 -17.10 -9.07
C ILE A 42 -15.00 -17.57 -9.75
N THR A 43 -15.56 -18.69 -9.28
CA THR A 43 -16.81 -19.26 -9.78
C THR A 43 -18.08 -18.48 -9.38
N ASP A 44 -17.96 -17.39 -8.64
CA ASP A 44 -19.06 -16.49 -8.34
C ASP A 44 -19.22 -15.41 -9.41
N TYR A 45 -18.26 -15.32 -10.35
CA TYR A 45 -18.28 -14.43 -11.54
C TYR A 45 -18.52 -12.94 -11.21
N LYS A 46 -17.97 -12.46 -10.10
CA LYS A 46 -18.13 -11.08 -9.63
C LYS A 46 -17.17 -10.11 -10.32
N VAL A 47 -17.35 -9.91 -11.63
CA VAL A 47 -16.45 -9.14 -12.49
C VAL A 47 -16.32 -7.69 -12.01
N ASP A 48 -17.42 -7.05 -11.64
CA ASP A 48 -17.40 -5.65 -11.14
C ASP A 48 -16.56 -5.49 -9.86
N ASP A 49 -16.54 -6.51 -8.99
CA ASP A 49 -15.72 -6.49 -7.78
C ASP A 49 -14.24 -6.72 -8.14
N TRP A 50 -13.96 -7.50 -9.18
CA TRP A 50 -12.61 -7.69 -9.67
C TRP A 50 -12.03 -6.40 -10.24
N ASP A 51 -12.81 -5.71 -11.09
CA ASP A 51 -12.42 -4.43 -11.68
C ASP A 51 -12.12 -3.38 -10.58
N LYS A 52 -13.00 -3.26 -9.58
CA LYS A 52 -12.76 -2.37 -8.45
C LYS A 52 -11.48 -2.69 -7.69
N MET A 53 -11.19 -3.98 -7.45
CA MET A 53 -9.96 -4.38 -6.77
C MET A 53 -8.71 -4.06 -7.60
N VAL A 54 -8.74 -4.26 -8.91
CA VAL A 54 -7.64 -3.90 -9.81
C VAL A 54 -7.46 -2.38 -9.84
N ASP A 55 -8.54 -1.65 -10.01
CA ASP A 55 -8.50 -0.18 -10.09
C ASP A 55 -8.00 0.45 -8.79
N THR A 56 -8.45 -0.05 -7.63
CA THR A 56 -8.02 0.49 -6.34
C THR A 56 -6.62 0.00 -5.96
N ASN A 57 -6.39 -1.33 -5.93
CA ASN A 57 -5.20 -1.90 -5.32
C ASN A 57 -3.96 -1.82 -6.23
N ILE A 58 -4.13 -1.80 -7.55
CA ILE A 58 -3.03 -1.77 -8.53
C ILE A 58 -2.93 -0.39 -9.16
N LYS A 59 -3.98 0.10 -9.85
CA LYS A 59 -3.91 1.40 -10.51
C LYS A 59 -3.76 2.54 -9.51
N GLY A 60 -4.48 2.48 -8.37
CA GLY A 60 -4.35 3.49 -7.32
C GLY A 60 -2.92 3.59 -6.78
N LEU A 61 -2.23 2.46 -6.58
CA LEU A 61 -0.82 2.44 -6.24
C LEU A 61 0.02 3.14 -7.32
N LEU A 62 -0.17 2.76 -8.60
CA LEU A 62 0.60 3.32 -9.72
C LEU A 62 0.36 4.82 -9.89
N TYR A 63 -0.86 5.30 -9.68
CA TYR A 63 -1.17 6.73 -9.71
C TYR A 63 -0.48 7.48 -8.56
N GLY A 64 -0.43 6.89 -7.35
CA GLY A 64 0.34 7.44 -6.24
C GLY A 64 1.83 7.55 -6.55
N LEU A 65 2.42 6.50 -7.14
CA LEU A 65 3.82 6.52 -7.58
C LEU A 65 4.05 7.58 -8.66
N ASN A 66 3.18 7.64 -9.68
CA ASN A 66 3.25 8.64 -10.75
C ASN A 66 3.21 10.07 -10.21
N ALA A 67 2.36 10.34 -9.23
CA ALA A 67 2.20 11.68 -8.69
C ALA A 67 3.37 12.12 -7.80
N VAL A 68 3.95 11.20 -6.99
CA VAL A 68 4.95 11.59 -5.98
C VAL A 68 6.39 11.47 -6.44
N LEU A 69 6.70 10.49 -7.31
CA LEU A 69 8.10 10.21 -7.73
C LEU A 69 8.82 11.40 -8.35
N PRO A 70 8.22 12.20 -9.27
CA PRO A 70 8.91 13.36 -9.83
C PRO A 70 9.39 14.35 -8.76
N HIS A 71 8.61 14.56 -7.69
CA HIS A 71 8.99 15.42 -6.57
C HIS A 71 10.12 14.84 -5.74
N PHE A 72 10.10 13.53 -5.49
CA PHE A 72 11.17 12.86 -4.77
C PHE A 72 12.48 12.83 -5.57
N GLU A 73 12.40 12.67 -6.89
CA GLU A 73 13.57 12.76 -7.79
C GLU A 73 14.18 14.16 -7.75
N GLU A 74 13.37 15.23 -7.84
CA GLU A 74 13.83 16.62 -7.72
C GLU A 74 14.49 16.88 -6.35
N GLN A 75 13.90 16.36 -5.27
CA GLN A 75 14.45 16.45 -3.92
C GLN A 75 15.68 15.57 -3.70
N SER A 76 15.94 14.57 -4.55
CA SER A 76 16.90 13.49 -4.34
C SER A 76 16.72 12.79 -3.00
N SER A 77 15.48 12.74 -2.52
CA SER A 77 15.10 12.13 -1.23
C SER A 77 13.60 11.91 -1.16
N GLY A 78 13.19 10.90 -0.41
CA GLY A 78 11.80 10.59 -0.14
C GLY A 78 11.65 9.15 0.37
N HIS A 79 10.50 8.83 0.94
CA HIS A 79 10.21 7.47 1.36
C HIS A 79 8.79 7.08 0.96
N ILE A 80 8.66 6.07 0.13
CA ILE A 80 7.37 5.49 -0.27
C ILE A 80 7.09 4.28 0.61
N VAL A 81 5.94 4.27 1.29
CA VAL A 81 5.47 3.12 2.05
C VAL A 81 4.23 2.54 1.38
N ASN A 82 4.26 1.26 1.06
CA ASN A 82 3.19 0.59 0.35
C ASN A 82 2.51 -0.44 1.25
N MET A 83 1.20 -0.31 1.45
CA MET A 83 0.41 -1.26 2.22
C MET A 83 0.07 -2.48 1.36
N ALA A 84 0.92 -3.51 1.45
CA ALA A 84 0.73 -4.80 0.81
C ALA A 84 -0.17 -5.71 1.66
N SER A 85 0.15 -6.98 1.78
CA SER A 85 -0.48 -7.99 2.65
C SER A 85 0.32 -9.29 2.58
N ILE A 86 0.21 -10.13 3.60
CA ILE A 86 0.66 -11.54 3.50
C ILE A 86 -0.08 -12.29 2.39
N SER A 87 -1.28 -11.84 2.01
CA SER A 87 -2.02 -12.38 0.85
C SER A 87 -1.29 -12.19 -0.48
N GLY A 88 -0.23 -11.37 -0.52
CA GLY A 88 0.66 -11.27 -1.68
C GLY A 88 1.47 -12.53 -1.97
N PHE A 89 1.61 -13.45 -1.01
CA PHE A 89 2.27 -14.75 -1.15
C PHE A 89 1.47 -15.92 -0.55
N GLU A 90 0.32 -15.65 0.08
CA GLU A 90 -0.61 -16.67 0.58
C GLU A 90 -1.96 -16.51 -0.13
N VAL A 91 -2.61 -17.65 -0.46
CA VAL A 91 -3.90 -17.64 -1.15
C VAL A 91 -4.91 -18.48 -0.41
N ASN A 92 -6.09 -17.93 -0.16
CA ASN A 92 -7.25 -18.64 0.37
C ASN A 92 -8.30 -18.88 -0.74
N LYS A 93 -9.22 -19.81 -0.50
CA LYS A 93 -10.25 -20.24 -1.48
C LYS A 93 -11.12 -19.11 -2.04
N THR A 94 -11.27 -17.99 -1.30
CA THR A 94 -12.12 -16.87 -1.68
C THR A 94 -11.33 -15.58 -1.93
N SER A 95 -9.99 -15.62 -1.87
CA SER A 95 -9.14 -14.44 -1.97
C SER A 95 -8.31 -14.38 -3.26
N ALA A 96 -8.66 -15.17 -4.28
CA ALA A 96 -7.82 -15.33 -5.47
C ALA A 96 -7.46 -13.97 -6.10
N LEU A 97 -8.44 -13.11 -6.37
CA LEU A 97 -8.13 -11.82 -7.00
C LEU A 97 -7.50 -10.83 -6.01
N TYR A 98 -7.97 -10.77 -4.77
CA TYR A 98 -7.30 -9.94 -3.76
C TYR A 98 -5.83 -10.33 -3.62
N SER A 99 -5.53 -11.63 -3.49
CA SER A 99 -4.15 -12.13 -3.43
C SER A 99 -3.35 -11.78 -4.70
N ALA A 100 -3.96 -11.90 -5.87
CA ALA A 100 -3.33 -11.52 -7.12
C ALA A 100 -2.98 -10.02 -7.16
N THR A 101 -3.90 -9.14 -6.71
CA THR A 101 -3.60 -7.69 -6.63
C THR A 101 -2.47 -7.40 -5.63
N LYS A 102 -2.45 -8.07 -4.48
CA LYS A 102 -1.37 -7.88 -3.49
C LYS A 102 -0.04 -8.50 -3.93
N SER A 103 -0.06 -9.60 -4.69
CA SER A 103 1.14 -10.12 -5.37
C SER A 103 1.67 -9.13 -6.41
N ALA A 104 0.78 -8.50 -7.19
CA ALA A 104 1.17 -7.46 -8.15
C ALA A 104 1.83 -6.27 -7.44
N VAL A 105 1.26 -5.79 -6.31
CA VAL A 105 1.86 -4.74 -5.49
C VAL A 105 3.30 -5.10 -5.09
N LEU A 106 3.53 -6.31 -4.58
CA LEU A 106 4.88 -6.74 -4.18
C LEU A 106 5.86 -6.73 -5.36
N ARG A 107 5.44 -7.19 -6.54
CA ARG A 107 6.33 -7.20 -7.73
C ARG A 107 6.60 -5.81 -8.27
N ILE A 108 5.60 -4.92 -8.27
CA ILE A 108 5.77 -3.51 -8.66
C ILE A 108 6.77 -2.83 -7.72
N VAL A 109 6.61 -3.00 -6.41
CA VAL A 109 7.49 -2.38 -5.41
C VAL A 109 8.91 -2.96 -5.47
N GLU A 110 9.07 -4.27 -5.68
CA GLU A 110 10.39 -4.89 -5.88
C GLU A 110 11.11 -4.32 -7.11
N ALA A 111 10.39 -4.06 -8.20
CA ALA A 111 10.97 -3.42 -9.37
C ALA A 111 11.37 -1.97 -9.06
N LEU A 112 10.47 -1.23 -8.42
CA LEU A 112 10.70 0.16 -8.00
C LEU A 112 11.94 0.30 -7.12
N GLU A 113 12.16 -0.58 -6.15
CA GLU A 113 13.36 -0.58 -5.30
C GLU A 113 14.66 -0.65 -6.11
N LYS A 114 14.67 -1.47 -7.17
CA LYS A 114 15.82 -1.61 -8.05
C LYS A 114 16.04 -0.36 -8.90
N GLU A 115 14.96 0.26 -9.37
CA GLU A 115 15.00 1.51 -10.15
C GLU A 115 15.46 2.70 -9.29
N LEU A 116 15.06 2.74 -8.02
CA LEU A 116 15.41 3.80 -7.08
C LEU A 116 16.81 3.63 -6.44
N ALA A 117 17.54 2.57 -6.77
CA ALA A 117 18.86 2.32 -6.21
C ALA A 117 19.81 3.53 -6.44
N ARG A 118 20.41 4.03 -5.36
CA ARG A 118 21.34 5.18 -5.34
C ARG A 118 20.73 6.55 -5.65
N THR A 119 19.42 6.68 -5.68
CA THR A 119 18.73 7.99 -5.88
C THR A 119 18.52 8.76 -4.57
N GLY A 120 18.69 8.12 -3.43
CA GLY A 120 18.31 8.69 -2.12
C GLY A 120 16.83 8.49 -1.76
N ILE A 121 16.03 7.92 -2.67
CA ILE A 121 14.62 7.61 -2.43
C ILE A 121 14.50 6.19 -1.91
N LYS A 122 13.68 6.00 -0.87
CA LYS A 122 13.43 4.72 -0.21
C LYS A 122 12.04 4.17 -0.54
N SER A 123 11.91 2.85 -0.54
CA SER A 123 10.62 2.17 -0.70
C SER A 123 10.51 1.03 0.30
N THR A 124 9.35 0.94 0.96
CA THR A 124 9.04 -0.11 1.94
C THR A 124 7.69 -0.73 1.66
N SER A 125 7.61 -2.05 1.71
CA SER A 125 6.34 -2.80 1.74
C SER A 125 6.02 -3.21 3.17
N ILE A 126 4.83 -2.85 3.68
CA ILE A 126 4.30 -3.40 4.92
C ILE A 126 3.33 -4.53 4.56
N LEU A 127 3.51 -5.70 5.14
CA LEU A 127 2.73 -6.91 4.84
C LEU A 127 1.97 -7.37 6.08
N PRO A 128 0.79 -6.77 6.36
CA PRO A 128 -0.03 -7.19 7.48
C PRO A 128 -0.64 -8.57 7.28
N GLY A 129 -0.77 -9.32 8.38
CA GLY A 129 -1.73 -10.39 8.51
C GLY A 129 -3.14 -9.85 8.79
N MET A 130 -3.93 -10.57 9.60
CA MET A 130 -5.28 -10.15 9.95
C MET A 130 -5.24 -8.97 10.93
N VAL A 131 -5.74 -7.82 10.51
CA VAL A 131 -5.86 -6.59 11.32
C VAL A 131 -7.33 -6.33 11.61
N ASP A 132 -7.66 -5.88 12.81
CA ASP A 132 -9.04 -5.55 13.20
C ASP A 132 -9.45 -4.20 12.62
N THR A 133 -10.14 -4.26 11.48
CA THR A 133 -10.59 -3.11 10.69
C THR A 133 -11.91 -3.44 10.01
N PRO A 134 -12.65 -2.46 9.48
CA PRO A 134 -13.87 -2.74 8.71
C PRO A 134 -13.65 -3.69 7.53
N MET A 135 -12.45 -3.72 6.94
CA MET A 135 -12.09 -4.67 5.87
C MET A 135 -12.15 -6.14 6.32
N THR A 136 -11.95 -6.41 7.60
CA THR A 136 -11.90 -7.77 8.18
C THR A 136 -13.07 -8.05 9.11
N GLU A 137 -14.09 -7.19 9.11
CA GLU A 137 -15.32 -7.40 9.85
C GLU A 137 -16.04 -8.65 9.32
N GLY A 138 -16.53 -9.50 10.25
CA GLY A 138 -17.21 -10.75 9.91
C GLY A 138 -16.30 -11.90 9.47
N TYR A 139 -14.99 -11.70 9.33
CA TYR A 139 -14.06 -12.82 9.11
C TYR A 139 -13.86 -13.61 10.40
N ASP A 140 -14.13 -14.90 10.33
CA ASP A 140 -13.80 -15.83 11.42
C ASP A 140 -12.28 -16.02 11.51
N PHE A 141 -11.72 -15.69 12.67
CA PHE A 141 -10.29 -15.85 12.95
C PHE A 141 -10.05 -16.89 14.08
N GLY A 142 -11.11 -17.57 14.52
CA GLY A 142 -11.11 -18.49 15.67
C GLY A 142 -10.76 -17.73 16.96
N ASP A 143 -10.09 -18.41 17.87
CA ASP A 143 -9.70 -17.83 19.19
C ASP A 143 -8.47 -16.90 19.12
N ARG A 144 -7.90 -16.67 17.93
CA ARG A 144 -6.72 -15.81 17.76
C ARG A 144 -7.10 -14.35 17.77
N LYS A 145 -6.32 -13.54 18.50
CA LYS A 145 -6.50 -12.09 18.46
C LYS A 145 -5.99 -11.54 17.11
N LYS A 146 -6.79 -10.69 16.47
CA LYS A 146 -6.34 -9.90 15.31
C LYS A 146 -5.29 -8.87 15.77
N LEU A 147 -4.49 -8.38 14.84
CA LEU A 147 -3.62 -7.23 15.08
C LEU A 147 -4.48 -5.97 15.27
N ASP A 148 -4.04 -5.09 16.15
CA ASP A 148 -4.59 -3.73 16.24
C ASP A 148 -4.00 -2.86 15.10
N PRO A 149 -4.72 -1.87 14.55
CA PRO A 149 -4.18 -0.97 13.51
C PRO A 149 -2.88 -0.28 13.92
N GLU A 150 -2.72 0.01 15.21
CA GLU A 150 -1.53 0.61 15.81
C GLU A 150 -0.28 -0.26 15.60
N ASN A 151 -0.41 -1.58 15.61
CA ASN A 151 0.73 -2.49 15.35
C ASN A 151 1.28 -2.30 13.92
N ILE A 152 0.40 -1.93 12.98
CA ILE A 152 0.82 -1.64 11.60
C ILE A 152 1.41 -0.24 11.50
N ALA A 153 0.84 0.74 12.21
CA ALA A 153 1.41 2.08 12.29
C ALA A 153 2.83 2.06 12.88
N ASP A 154 3.07 1.28 13.93
CA ASP A 154 4.40 1.10 14.53
C ASP A 154 5.41 0.52 13.52
N ALA A 155 4.99 -0.42 12.67
CA ALA A 155 5.82 -0.96 11.59
C ALA A 155 6.18 0.11 10.55
N VAL A 156 5.22 0.98 10.20
CA VAL A 156 5.49 2.13 9.31
C VAL A 156 6.48 3.09 9.97
N ILE A 157 6.26 3.46 11.23
CA ILE A 157 7.15 4.37 11.99
C ILE A 157 8.56 3.76 12.03
N TYR A 158 8.69 2.48 12.36
CA TYR A 158 9.99 1.79 12.36
C TYR A 158 10.71 1.97 11.00
N ALA A 159 10.02 1.74 9.89
CA ALA A 159 10.63 1.82 8.57
C ALA A 159 11.07 3.24 8.20
N VAL A 160 10.21 4.25 8.46
CA VAL A 160 10.48 5.64 8.03
C VAL A 160 11.47 6.37 8.92
N THR A 161 11.71 5.90 10.15
CA THR A 161 12.66 6.51 11.09
C THR A 161 14.08 5.96 10.96
N GLN A 162 14.33 5.01 10.07
CA GLN A 162 15.67 4.48 9.85
C GLN A 162 16.60 5.53 9.22
N PRO A 163 17.91 5.48 9.51
CA PRO A 163 18.90 6.41 8.93
C PRO A 163 18.82 6.46 7.39
N ALA A 164 19.26 7.56 6.80
CA ALA A 164 19.14 7.80 5.37
C ALA A 164 19.77 6.69 4.50
N HIS A 165 20.85 6.06 4.95
CA HIS A 165 21.54 4.97 4.23
C HIS A 165 20.90 3.59 4.44
N VAL A 166 19.82 3.48 5.23
CA VAL A 166 19.13 2.22 5.51
C VAL A 166 17.78 2.23 4.81
N ASN A 167 17.55 1.25 3.94
CA ASN A 167 16.21 0.94 3.40
C ASN A 167 15.69 -0.34 4.07
N VAL A 168 14.49 -0.29 4.59
CA VAL A 168 13.74 -1.46 5.07
C VAL A 168 12.81 -1.89 3.95
N ASN A 169 13.15 -2.96 3.25
CA ASN A 169 12.41 -3.35 2.04
C ASN A 169 11.02 -3.91 2.38
N GLU A 170 10.95 -4.81 3.36
CA GLU A 170 9.71 -5.45 3.76
C GLU A 170 9.59 -5.57 5.28
N VAL A 171 8.38 -5.36 5.80
CA VAL A 171 8.03 -5.66 7.20
C VAL A 171 6.79 -6.52 7.23
N ILE A 172 6.94 -7.76 7.69
CA ILE A 172 5.82 -8.71 7.83
C ILE A 172 5.35 -8.69 9.28
N VAL A 173 4.07 -8.39 9.50
CA VAL A 173 3.45 -8.34 10.83
C VAL A 173 2.32 -9.35 10.89
N ARG A 174 2.44 -10.34 11.79
CA ARG A 174 1.45 -11.42 11.93
C ARG A 174 0.92 -11.50 13.34
N PRO A 175 -0.37 -11.82 13.52
CA PRO A 175 -0.87 -12.27 14.81
C PRO A 175 -0.30 -13.65 15.15
N VAL A 176 -0.12 -13.92 16.43
CA VAL A 176 0.33 -15.21 16.97
C VAL A 176 -0.84 -16.12 17.33
#